data_bf5d17da2a8c8d6a33d891c53eddb876
#
_entry.id   bf5d17da2a8c8d6a33d891c53eddb876
#
_cell.length_a   1.000
_cell.length_b   1.000
_cell.length_c   1.000
_cell.angle_alpha   90.00
_cell.angle_beta   90.00
_cell.angle_gamma   90.00
#
_symmetry.space_group_name_H-M   'P 1'
#
loop_
_entity.id
_entity.type
_entity.pdbx_description
1 polymer ?
#
loop_
_entity_poly.entity_id
_entity_poly.type
_entity_poly.pdbx_seq_one_letter_code
_entity_poly.pdbx_strand_id
1 'polypeptide(L)'
;KIIKKSNAPIDFEEIEIGEKVYLAGNTSGISDASWDVIRRNKVLLKAPITTPQGGGYKSLNVTMRKALGLFANVRPCLSLHPFVATNFPNLDVVIVRENEEDLYAGIEHQQTDEVVQCLKLISRPGCEKIIRYAFEYAQNYGRKKVTCFSKDNIMKQTDGLFHQVFKEIAMEYPNIEANHMIIDIGTAYLADHPEKFDVIVTSNLYGDIISDVAAQIAGSVGLAGSVNIGSECSMFEAIHGSAPDIAGQNIAN
;
A
#
# COMPACT_ATOMS: atom_id res chain seq x y z
N LYS A 1 -18.03 0.54 -14.69
CA LYS A 1 -19.22 -0.32 -14.88
C LYS A 1 -19.81 -0.75 -13.52
N ILE A 2 -19.01 -1.29 -12.57
CA ILE A 2 -19.47 -1.79 -11.26
C ILE A 2 -20.19 -0.70 -10.49
N ILE A 3 -19.58 0.48 -10.30
CA ILE A 3 -20.16 1.60 -9.54
C ILE A 3 -21.51 2.05 -10.16
N LYS A 4 -21.58 2.14 -11.50
CA LYS A 4 -22.85 2.44 -12.18
C LYS A 4 -23.91 1.35 -11.97
N LYS A 5 -23.49 0.08 -11.89
CA LYS A 5 -24.41 -1.05 -11.65
C LYS A 5 -24.90 -1.11 -10.20
N SER A 6 -24.11 -0.64 -9.23
CA SER A 6 -24.48 -0.59 -7.82
C SER A 6 -25.41 0.58 -7.47
N ASN A 7 -25.74 1.44 -8.43
CA ASN A 7 -26.49 2.69 -8.23
C ASN A 7 -25.89 3.59 -7.12
N ALA A 8 -24.57 3.53 -6.94
CA ALA A 8 -23.88 4.38 -6.00
C ALA A 8 -24.04 5.86 -6.43
N PRO A 9 -24.39 6.78 -5.52
CA PRO A 9 -24.57 8.19 -5.82
C PRO A 9 -23.20 8.88 -5.97
N ILE A 10 -22.44 8.51 -7.00
CA ILE A 10 -21.09 8.99 -7.28
C ILE A 10 -21.05 9.55 -8.71
N ASP A 11 -20.70 10.81 -8.84
CA ASP A 11 -20.38 11.46 -10.11
C ASP A 11 -18.88 11.34 -10.39
N PHE A 12 -18.52 11.17 -11.67
CA PHE A 12 -17.14 11.04 -12.11
C PHE A 12 -16.74 12.24 -12.94
N GLU A 13 -15.59 12.78 -12.59
CA GLU A 13 -14.84 13.72 -13.42
C GLU A 13 -13.57 12.99 -13.91
N GLU A 14 -13.52 12.70 -15.22
CA GLU A 14 -12.42 11.94 -15.82
C GLU A 14 -11.22 12.87 -16.07
N ILE A 15 -10.04 12.41 -15.68
CA ILE A 15 -8.76 13.06 -15.96
C ILE A 15 -7.83 12.07 -16.65
N GLU A 16 -6.95 12.57 -17.49
CA GLU A 16 -5.92 11.76 -18.14
C GLU A 16 -4.59 11.97 -17.40
N ILE A 17 -3.95 10.85 -17.00
CA ILE A 17 -2.64 10.81 -16.36
C ILE A 17 -1.83 9.64 -16.94
N GLY A 18 -0.51 9.73 -16.89
CA GLY A 18 0.38 8.65 -17.29
C GLY A 18 1.19 8.95 -18.54
N GLU A 19 1.57 7.88 -19.25
CA GLU A 19 2.52 7.93 -20.36
C GLU A 19 2.11 8.89 -21.48
N LYS A 20 0.84 8.91 -21.85
CA LYS A 20 0.35 9.82 -22.91
C LYS A 20 0.56 11.30 -22.56
N VAL A 21 0.29 11.67 -21.31
CA VAL A 21 0.49 13.04 -20.81
C VAL A 21 1.98 13.37 -20.77
N TYR A 22 2.82 12.41 -20.38
CA TYR A 22 4.27 12.54 -20.41
C TYR A 22 4.78 12.76 -21.84
N LEU A 23 4.39 11.94 -22.79
CA LEU A 23 4.78 12.03 -24.20
C LEU A 23 4.27 13.32 -24.88
N ALA A 24 3.17 13.88 -24.38
CA ALA A 24 2.66 15.19 -24.84
C ALA A 24 3.46 16.39 -24.28
N GLY A 25 4.55 16.15 -23.54
CA GLY A 25 5.48 17.17 -23.06
C GLY A 25 5.34 17.53 -21.57
N ASN A 26 4.43 16.90 -20.84
CA ASN A 26 4.35 17.08 -19.40
C ASN A 26 5.23 16.06 -18.66
N THR A 27 6.39 16.50 -18.21
CA THR A 27 7.43 15.64 -17.61
C THR A 27 7.00 14.96 -16.31
N SER A 28 5.93 15.42 -15.65
CA SER A 28 5.35 14.78 -14.47
C SER A 28 4.34 13.67 -14.82
N GLY A 29 3.87 13.59 -16.08
CA GLY A 29 2.78 12.71 -16.49
C GLY A 29 1.41 13.08 -15.94
N ILE A 30 1.27 14.25 -15.29
CA ILE A 30 0.04 14.78 -14.71
C ILE A 30 -0.01 16.27 -15.01
N SER A 31 -1.06 16.74 -15.68
CA SER A 31 -1.23 18.16 -15.99
C SER A 31 -1.67 18.97 -14.77
N ASP A 32 -1.40 20.27 -14.77
CA ASP A 32 -1.85 21.17 -13.68
C ASP A 32 -3.38 21.13 -13.53
N ALA A 33 -4.12 21.10 -14.64
CA ALA A 33 -5.57 20.96 -14.62
C ALA A 33 -6.02 19.66 -13.94
N SER A 34 -5.30 18.54 -14.17
CA SER A 34 -5.58 17.27 -13.48
C SER A 34 -5.29 17.37 -11.99
N TRP A 35 -4.21 18.04 -11.57
CA TRP A 35 -3.92 18.29 -10.16
C TRP A 35 -5.02 19.12 -9.48
N ASP A 36 -5.56 20.12 -10.14
CA ASP A 36 -6.65 20.96 -9.60
C ASP A 36 -7.93 20.15 -9.40
N VAL A 37 -8.26 19.25 -10.34
CA VAL A 37 -9.38 18.32 -10.21
C VAL A 37 -9.19 17.39 -9.01
N ILE A 38 -8.01 16.78 -8.87
CA ILE A 38 -7.70 15.87 -7.75
C ILE A 38 -7.84 16.59 -6.40
N ARG A 39 -7.23 17.77 -6.26
CA ARG A 39 -7.27 18.54 -5.01
C ARG A 39 -8.66 19.02 -4.64
N ARG A 40 -9.47 19.38 -5.64
CA ARG A 40 -10.86 19.82 -5.44
C ARG A 40 -11.75 18.66 -4.98
N ASN A 41 -11.63 17.50 -5.63
CA ASN A 41 -12.48 16.34 -5.36
C ASN A 41 -12.02 15.54 -4.14
N LYS A 42 -10.73 15.62 -3.77
CA LYS A 42 -10.12 14.92 -2.61
C LYS A 42 -10.23 13.38 -2.63
N VAL A 43 -10.92 12.83 -3.60
CA VAL A 43 -11.07 11.38 -3.82
C VAL A 43 -10.71 11.06 -5.26
N LEU A 44 -9.78 10.13 -5.43
CA LEU A 44 -9.31 9.67 -6.73
C LEU A 44 -9.50 8.16 -6.86
N LEU A 45 -10.12 7.73 -7.95
CA LEU A 45 -10.09 6.33 -8.38
C LEU A 45 -9.09 6.20 -9.53
N LYS A 46 -7.96 5.55 -9.27
CA LYS A 46 -6.85 5.42 -10.21
C LYS A 46 -6.84 4.05 -10.88
N ALA A 47 -6.73 4.02 -12.19
CA ALA A 47 -6.41 2.80 -12.92
C ALA A 47 -4.93 2.41 -12.75
N PRO A 48 -4.55 1.13 -12.94
CA PRO A 48 -3.15 0.72 -13.00
C PRO A 48 -2.37 1.52 -14.05
N ILE A 49 -1.15 1.94 -13.69
CA ILE A 49 -0.24 2.70 -14.56
C ILE A 49 1.08 1.94 -14.65
N THR A 50 1.56 1.72 -15.87
CA THR A 50 2.88 1.12 -16.10
C THR A 50 3.98 2.12 -15.76
N THR A 51 4.93 1.71 -14.93
CA THR A 51 6.18 2.45 -14.71
C THR A 51 7.24 1.90 -15.66
N PRO A 52 7.88 2.72 -16.52
CA PRO A 52 8.95 2.26 -17.40
C PRO A 52 10.10 1.63 -16.61
N GLN A 53 10.67 0.54 -17.14
CA GLN A 53 11.87 -0.08 -16.57
C GLN A 53 13.13 0.57 -17.13
N GLY A 54 14.15 0.77 -16.29
CA GLY A 54 15.51 1.12 -16.72
C GLY A 54 15.76 2.58 -17.11
N GLY A 55 14.78 3.44 -17.22
CA GLY A 55 14.90 4.86 -17.54
C GLY A 55 13.59 5.47 -18.01
N GLY A 56 13.45 6.78 -17.86
CA GLY A 56 12.23 7.49 -18.21
C GLY A 56 11.75 8.39 -17.06
N TYR A 57 10.44 8.56 -16.92
CA TYR A 57 9.86 9.35 -15.83
C TYR A 57 9.82 8.56 -14.52
N LYS A 58 9.91 9.27 -13.39
CA LYS A 58 9.74 8.70 -12.06
C LYS A 58 8.36 8.05 -11.94
N SER A 59 8.26 6.99 -11.13
CA SER A 59 6.98 6.32 -10.89
C SER A 59 5.88 7.33 -10.52
N LEU A 60 4.85 7.42 -11.35
CA LEU A 60 3.70 8.30 -11.12
C LEU A 60 2.98 7.95 -9.81
N ASN A 61 2.95 6.66 -9.46
CA ASN A 61 2.39 6.22 -8.19
C ASN A 61 3.12 6.87 -7.01
N VAL A 62 4.45 6.84 -7.00
CA VAL A 62 5.27 7.47 -5.95
C VAL A 62 5.11 9.00 -5.97
N THR A 63 5.08 9.61 -7.16
CA THR A 63 4.88 11.05 -7.31
C THR A 63 3.55 11.50 -6.72
N MET A 64 2.46 10.79 -7.03
CA MET A 64 1.13 11.11 -6.51
C MET A 64 1.04 10.93 -5.00
N ARG A 65 1.57 9.82 -4.47
CA ARG A 65 1.58 9.54 -3.02
C ARG A 65 2.28 10.66 -2.24
N LYS A 66 3.46 11.08 -2.70
CA LYS A 66 4.22 12.18 -2.08
C LYS A 66 3.54 13.53 -2.24
N ALA A 67 3.05 13.88 -3.44
CA ALA A 67 2.43 15.19 -3.70
C ALA A 67 1.11 15.39 -2.96
N LEU A 68 0.40 14.31 -2.64
CA LEU A 68 -0.88 14.32 -1.92
C LEU A 68 -0.74 13.95 -0.44
N GLY A 69 0.48 13.69 0.06
CA GLY A 69 0.72 13.28 1.44
C GLY A 69 -0.01 12.00 1.84
N LEU A 70 -0.04 11.01 0.93
CA LEU A 70 -0.74 9.74 1.13
C LEU A 70 0.14 8.79 1.95
N PHE A 71 0.14 8.95 3.26
CA PHE A 71 1.07 8.31 4.18
C PHE A 71 0.76 6.83 4.49
N ALA A 72 -0.49 6.39 4.32
CA ALA A 72 -0.90 5.02 4.59
C ALA A 72 -1.47 4.38 3.32
N ASN A 73 -1.05 3.17 3.01
CA ASN A 73 -1.70 2.32 2.02
C ASN A 73 -2.38 1.15 2.73
N VAL A 74 -3.70 1.13 2.70
CA VAL A 74 -4.53 0.12 3.36
C VAL A 74 -4.95 -0.91 2.33
N ARG A 75 -4.64 -2.17 2.58
CA ARG A 75 -4.89 -3.31 1.70
C ARG A 75 -5.70 -4.38 2.43
N PRO A 76 -7.04 -4.35 2.35
CA PRO A 76 -7.87 -5.44 2.85
C PRO A 76 -7.68 -6.69 1.97
N CYS A 77 -7.34 -7.80 2.59
CA CYS A 77 -7.19 -9.11 1.96
C CYS A 77 -8.28 -10.02 2.50
N LEU A 78 -9.41 -10.01 1.81
CA LEU A 78 -10.61 -10.74 2.18
C LEU A 78 -10.82 -11.89 1.19
N SER A 79 -11.08 -13.09 1.70
CA SER A 79 -11.51 -14.21 0.87
C SER A 79 -12.85 -13.92 0.20
N LEU A 80 -12.94 -14.17 -1.10
CA LEU A 80 -14.17 -14.10 -1.88
C LEU A 80 -14.80 -15.49 -2.09
N HIS A 81 -14.48 -16.44 -1.20
CA HIS A 81 -15.12 -17.77 -1.23
C HIS A 81 -16.65 -17.64 -1.07
N PRO A 82 -17.49 -18.40 -1.78
CA PRO A 82 -17.14 -19.49 -2.72
C PRO A 82 -16.91 -19.05 -4.18
N PHE A 83 -16.97 -17.75 -4.49
CA PHE A 83 -16.86 -17.25 -5.86
C PHE A 83 -15.44 -17.41 -6.41
N VAL A 84 -14.43 -17.36 -5.54
CA VAL A 84 -13.03 -17.60 -5.87
C VAL A 84 -12.50 -18.72 -4.98
N ALA A 85 -11.82 -19.70 -5.57
CA ALA A 85 -11.23 -20.81 -4.83
C ALA A 85 -10.03 -20.32 -4.01
N THR A 86 -9.98 -20.71 -2.75
CA THR A 86 -8.87 -20.46 -1.84
C THR A 86 -8.79 -21.56 -0.79
N ASN A 87 -7.59 -21.81 -0.27
CA ASN A 87 -7.40 -22.70 0.88
C ASN A 87 -7.85 -22.05 2.21
N PHE A 88 -8.10 -20.73 2.21
CA PHE A 88 -8.44 -19.95 3.39
C PHE A 88 -9.79 -19.23 3.22
N PRO A 89 -10.91 -19.96 3.24
CA PRO A 89 -12.24 -19.40 2.94
C PRO A 89 -12.70 -18.31 3.91
N ASN A 90 -12.12 -18.26 5.10
CA ASN A 90 -12.46 -17.29 6.15
C ASN A 90 -11.37 -16.22 6.34
N LEU A 91 -10.43 -16.09 5.38
CA LEU A 91 -9.36 -15.09 5.47
C LEU A 91 -9.95 -13.68 5.45
N ASP A 92 -9.56 -12.89 6.44
CA ASP A 92 -9.90 -11.47 6.56
C ASP A 92 -8.78 -10.75 7.32
N VAL A 93 -7.75 -10.35 6.60
CA VAL A 93 -6.58 -9.65 7.13
C VAL A 93 -6.45 -8.30 6.44
N VAL A 94 -6.09 -7.27 7.20
CA VAL A 94 -5.83 -5.94 6.66
C VAL A 94 -4.36 -5.59 6.84
N ILE A 95 -3.70 -5.18 5.76
CA ILE A 95 -2.32 -4.70 5.80
C ILE A 95 -2.32 -3.18 5.71
N VAL A 96 -1.79 -2.54 6.73
CA VAL A 96 -1.55 -1.09 6.82
C VAL A 96 -0.06 -0.86 6.54
N ARG A 97 0.23 -0.47 5.30
CA ARG A 97 1.56 -0.26 4.76
C ARG A 97 1.93 1.21 4.87
N GLU A 98 3.10 1.52 5.42
CA GLU A 98 3.71 2.84 5.32
C GLU A 98 3.94 3.19 3.83
N ASN A 99 3.84 4.46 3.44
CA ASN A 99 3.71 4.80 2.02
C ASN A 99 4.57 5.98 1.53
N GLU A 100 5.38 6.60 2.39
CA GLU A 100 6.18 7.79 2.07
C GLU A 100 7.70 7.58 2.19
N GLU A 101 8.13 6.67 3.06
CA GLU A 101 9.53 6.45 3.46
C GLU A 101 10.09 5.10 2.98
N ASP A 102 10.99 4.53 3.78
CA ASP A 102 11.68 3.26 3.57
C ASP A 102 12.60 3.32 2.33
N LEU A 103 12.83 2.22 1.66
CA LEU A 103 13.58 2.14 0.40
C LEU A 103 12.87 2.88 -0.76
N TYR A 104 11.56 3.11 -0.65
CA TYR A 104 10.78 3.90 -1.60
C TYR A 104 11.10 5.42 -1.55
N ALA A 105 11.89 5.88 -0.58
CA ALA A 105 12.49 7.21 -0.62
C ALA A 105 13.39 7.40 -1.85
N GLY A 106 13.94 6.28 -2.38
CA GLY A 106 14.76 6.26 -3.60
C GLY A 106 16.09 6.98 -3.41
N ILE A 107 16.67 6.87 -2.21
CA ILE A 107 17.98 7.47 -1.90
C ILE A 107 19.06 6.45 -2.25
N GLU A 108 19.61 6.56 -3.44
CA GLU A 108 20.65 5.67 -3.95
C GLU A 108 21.94 6.43 -4.20
N HIS A 109 23.05 5.76 -4.00
CA HIS A 109 24.39 6.28 -4.20
C HIS A 109 25.30 5.23 -4.84
N GLN A 110 25.91 5.59 -5.94
CA GLN A 110 26.96 4.78 -6.56
C GLN A 110 28.30 5.11 -5.89
N GLN A 111 28.79 4.20 -5.07
CA GLN A 111 30.03 4.37 -4.32
C GLN A 111 31.25 4.14 -5.21
N THR A 112 31.21 3.11 -6.06
CA THR A 112 32.20 2.78 -7.09
C THR A 112 31.49 2.27 -8.33
N ASP A 113 32.23 1.97 -9.40
CA ASP A 113 31.66 1.37 -10.62
C ASP A 113 30.97 0.01 -10.36
N GLU A 114 31.36 -0.67 -9.28
CA GLU A 114 30.86 -2.02 -8.93
C GLU A 114 29.97 -2.04 -7.68
N VAL A 115 29.87 -0.92 -6.92
CA VAL A 115 29.14 -0.88 -5.64
C VAL A 115 28.11 0.24 -5.63
N VAL A 116 26.86 -0.15 -5.52
CA VAL A 116 25.72 0.77 -5.35
C VAL A 116 25.11 0.58 -3.97
N GLN A 117 24.74 1.67 -3.31
CA GLN A 117 24.12 1.70 -2.00
C GLN A 117 22.70 2.26 -2.09
N CYS A 118 21.79 1.71 -1.31
CA CYS A 118 20.46 2.26 -1.10
C CYS A 118 20.23 2.50 0.40
N LEU A 119 19.70 3.67 0.74
CA LEU A 119 19.42 4.05 2.13
C LEU A 119 17.97 3.75 2.49
N LYS A 120 17.78 2.95 3.53
CA LYS A 120 16.47 2.77 4.16
C LYS A 120 16.21 3.95 5.10
N LEU A 121 15.23 4.79 4.76
CA LEU A 121 14.83 5.94 5.55
C LEU A 121 13.65 5.58 6.45
N ILE A 122 13.82 5.70 7.75
CA ILE A 122 12.73 5.53 8.74
C ILE A 122 12.81 6.72 9.70
N SER A 123 11.73 7.47 9.81
CA SER A 123 11.62 8.59 10.75
C SER A 123 10.62 8.31 11.86
N ARG A 124 10.85 8.90 13.04
CA ARG A 124 9.88 8.79 14.15
C ARG A 124 8.50 9.36 13.76
N PRO A 125 8.39 10.56 13.15
CA PRO A 125 7.08 11.09 12.72
C PRO A 125 6.35 10.19 11.73
N GLY A 126 7.07 9.58 10.78
CA GLY A 126 6.49 8.61 9.83
C GLY A 126 5.98 7.36 10.55
N CYS A 127 6.79 6.81 11.48
CA CYS A 127 6.38 5.68 12.31
C CYS A 127 5.13 5.99 13.14
N GLU A 128 5.12 7.13 13.84
CA GLU A 128 3.98 7.55 14.67
C GLU A 128 2.70 7.66 13.86
N LYS A 129 2.78 8.26 12.69
CA LYS A 129 1.65 8.49 11.80
C LYS A 129 1.03 7.17 11.32
N ILE A 130 1.83 6.24 10.81
CA ILE A 130 1.32 4.99 10.25
C ILE A 130 0.86 4.01 11.34
N ILE A 131 1.57 3.95 12.46
CA ILE A 131 1.23 3.04 13.56
C ILE A 131 -0.04 3.51 14.25
N ARG A 132 -0.16 4.80 14.54
CA ARG A 132 -1.40 5.39 15.09
C ARG A 132 -2.58 5.12 14.18
N TYR A 133 -2.42 5.34 12.89
CA TYR A 133 -3.46 5.02 11.91
C TYR A 133 -3.89 3.55 11.96
N ALA A 134 -2.95 2.60 12.10
CA ALA A 134 -3.29 1.18 12.18
C ALA A 134 -4.13 0.83 13.43
N PHE A 135 -3.83 1.43 14.58
CA PHE A 135 -4.63 1.26 15.79
C PHE A 135 -6.00 1.95 15.69
N GLU A 136 -6.06 3.16 15.16
CA GLU A 136 -7.32 3.86 14.87
C GLU A 136 -8.19 3.09 13.87
N TYR A 137 -7.57 2.53 12.82
CA TYR A 137 -8.25 1.64 11.90
C TYR A 137 -8.84 0.42 12.63
N ALA A 138 -8.03 -0.25 13.45
CA ALA A 138 -8.50 -1.39 14.22
C ALA A 138 -9.69 -1.02 15.13
N GLN A 139 -9.60 0.09 15.82
CA GLN A 139 -10.68 0.60 16.70
C GLN A 139 -11.95 0.92 15.91
N ASN A 140 -11.83 1.65 14.79
CA ASN A 140 -12.97 2.12 14.01
C ASN A 140 -13.70 0.99 13.27
N TYR A 141 -12.98 -0.07 12.89
CA TYR A 141 -13.52 -1.22 12.17
C TYR A 141 -13.75 -2.45 13.06
N GLY A 142 -13.67 -2.30 14.38
CA GLY A 142 -13.95 -3.38 15.33
C GLY A 142 -12.94 -4.53 15.31
N ARG A 143 -11.74 -4.29 14.76
CA ARG A 143 -10.61 -5.22 14.76
C ARG A 143 -10.07 -5.37 16.19
N LYS A 144 -9.48 -6.52 16.49
CA LYS A 144 -9.09 -6.88 17.85
C LYS A 144 -7.59 -6.91 18.07
N LYS A 145 -6.82 -6.98 16.99
CA LYS A 145 -5.39 -7.20 17.06
C LYS A 145 -4.63 -6.41 16.00
N VAL A 146 -3.54 -5.78 16.43
CA VAL A 146 -2.56 -5.15 15.53
C VAL A 146 -1.20 -5.84 15.71
N THR A 147 -0.66 -6.39 14.63
CA THR A 147 0.65 -7.04 14.59
C THR A 147 1.63 -6.16 13.84
N CYS A 148 2.73 -5.77 14.50
CA CYS A 148 3.83 -5.07 13.85
C CYS A 148 4.77 -6.07 13.18
N PHE A 149 5.07 -5.90 11.89
CA PHE A 149 6.11 -6.65 11.20
C PHE A 149 7.35 -5.77 11.00
N SER A 150 8.52 -6.28 11.40
CA SER A 150 9.81 -5.61 11.22
C SER A 150 10.97 -6.61 11.13
N LYS A 151 12.16 -6.15 10.77
CA LYS A 151 13.40 -6.93 10.79
C LYS A 151 14.40 -6.37 11.79
N ASP A 152 13.95 -5.98 12.96
CA ASP A 152 14.73 -5.29 14.00
C ASP A 152 15.84 -6.14 14.63
N ASN A 153 15.80 -7.45 14.45
CA ASN A 153 16.92 -8.32 14.83
C ASN A 153 18.16 -8.11 13.95
N ILE A 154 18.01 -7.55 12.74
CA ILE A 154 19.09 -7.18 11.80
C ILE A 154 19.24 -5.66 11.73
N MET A 155 18.18 -4.95 11.36
CA MET A 155 18.19 -3.49 11.20
C MET A 155 17.80 -2.79 12.51
N LYS A 156 18.74 -2.81 13.45
CA LYS A 156 18.51 -2.38 14.84
C LYS A 156 18.19 -0.90 15.00
N GLN A 157 18.62 -0.05 14.06
CA GLN A 157 18.33 1.38 14.09
C GLN A 157 17.00 1.71 13.41
N THR A 158 16.84 1.34 12.14
CA THR A 158 15.65 1.67 11.35
C THR A 158 14.43 0.88 11.80
N ASP A 159 14.47 -0.44 11.71
CA ASP A 159 13.35 -1.29 12.11
C ASP A 159 13.18 -1.31 13.64
N GLY A 160 14.29 -1.14 14.39
CA GLY A 160 14.25 -0.94 15.84
C GLY A 160 13.46 0.29 16.25
N LEU A 161 13.62 1.42 15.54
CA LEU A 161 12.82 2.63 15.75
C LEU A 161 11.33 2.36 15.47
N PHE A 162 11.01 1.70 14.36
CA PHE A 162 9.62 1.36 14.01
C PHE A 162 8.96 0.51 15.10
N HIS A 163 9.65 -0.53 15.56
CA HIS A 163 9.16 -1.41 16.64
C HIS A 163 9.06 -0.68 17.99
N GLN A 164 10.01 0.19 18.30
CA GLN A 164 9.95 1.00 19.52
C GLN A 164 8.71 1.90 19.54
N VAL A 165 8.46 2.65 18.46
CA VAL A 165 7.29 3.53 18.33
C VAL A 165 6.00 2.72 18.37
N PHE A 166 5.99 1.50 17.78
CA PHE A 166 4.85 0.61 17.90
C PHE A 166 4.51 0.27 19.35
N LYS A 167 5.51 -0.07 20.18
CA LYS A 167 5.30 -0.35 21.60
C LYS A 167 4.77 0.87 22.35
N GLU A 168 5.31 2.04 22.07
CA GLU A 168 4.90 3.29 22.71
C GLU A 168 3.42 3.61 22.41
N ILE A 169 3.01 3.53 21.14
CA ILE A 169 1.63 3.82 20.72
C ILE A 169 0.65 2.74 21.18
N ALA A 170 1.05 1.47 21.18
CA ALA A 170 0.19 0.38 21.66
C ALA A 170 -0.33 0.59 23.09
N MET A 171 0.42 1.26 23.95
CA MET A 171 -0.01 1.58 25.32
C MET A 171 -1.21 2.54 25.36
N GLU A 172 -1.45 3.31 24.30
CA GLU A 172 -2.60 4.21 24.18
C GLU A 172 -3.90 3.46 23.80
N TYR A 173 -3.79 2.18 23.37
CA TYR A 173 -4.90 1.37 22.89
C TYR A 173 -5.06 0.05 23.67
N PRO A 174 -5.34 0.10 24.97
CA PRO A 174 -5.34 -1.08 25.86
C PRO A 174 -6.39 -2.15 25.50
N ASN A 175 -7.38 -1.81 24.70
CA ASN A 175 -8.43 -2.74 24.25
C ASN A 175 -8.10 -3.48 22.95
N ILE A 176 -6.94 -3.22 22.34
CA ILE A 176 -6.46 -3.86 21.12
C ILE A 176 -5.22 -4.69 21.46
N GLU A 177 -5.26 -5.98 21.15
CA GLU A 177 -4.08 -6.84 21.30
C GLU A 177 -2.96 -6.32 20.38
N ALA A 178 -1.79 -6.08 20.95
CA ALA A 178 -0.62 -5.62 20.21
C ALA A 178 0.51 -6.66 20.32
N ASN A 179 1.01 -7.14 19.20
CA ASN A 179 2.17 -8.01 19.17
C ASN A 179 3.13 -7.64 18.03
N HIS A 180 4.32 -8.20 18.09
CA HIS A 180 5.38 -8.01 17.10
C HIS A 180 5.86 -9.34 16.56
N MET A 181 6.20 -9.36 15.28
CA MET A 181 6.77 -10.54 14.63
C MET A 181 7.86 -10.13 13.64
N ILE A 182 8.95 -10.90 13.62
CA ILE A 182 9.99 -10.72 12.61
C ILE A 182 9.41 -11.04 11.24
N ILE A 183 9.68 -10.18 10.24
CA ILE A 183 9.01 -10.19 8.94
C ILE A 183 9.07 -11.53 8.21
N ASP A 184 10.17 -12.24 8.23
CA ASP A 184 10.32 -13.53 7.53
C ASP A 184 9.41 -14.61 8.13
N ILE A 185 9.43 -14.79 9.44
CA ILE A 185 8.54 -15.75 10.09
C ILE A 185 7.09 -15.27 10.07
N GLY A 186 6.85 -13.94 10.16
CA GLY A 186 5.53 -13.35 9.99
C GLY A 186 4.94 -13.64 8.62
N THR A 187 5.73 -13.52 7.56
CA THR A 187 5.34 -13.87 6.19
C THR A 187 5.03 -15.34 6.03
N ALA A 188 5.84 -16.24 6.62
CA ALA A 188 5.58 -17.66 6.60
C ALA A 188 4.25 -18.02 7.27
N TYR A 189 3.97 -17.43 8.45
CA TYR A 189 2.68 -17.61 9.11
C TYR A 189 1.52 -16.98 8.36
N LEU A 190 1.71 -15.84 7.71
CA LEU A 190 0.67 -15.22 6.89
C LEU A 190 0.25 -16.15 5.73
N ALA A 191 1.21 -16.86 5.15
CA ALA A 191 0.97 -17.79 4.04
C ALA A 191 0.30 -19.11 4.48
N ASP A 192 0.52 -19.57 5.72
CA ASP A 192 0.10 -20.89 6.19
C ASP A 192 -0.97 -20.84 7.29
N HIS A 193 -0.94 -19.81 8.12
CA HIS A 193 -1.84 -19.58 9.24
C HIS A 193 -2.36 -18.14 9.31
N PRO A 194 -3.02 -17.63 8.24
CA PRO A 194 -3.45 -16.24 8.17
C PRO A 194 -4.47 -15.86 9.26
N GLU A 195 -5.17 -16.83 9.86
CA GLU A 195 -6.09 -16.61 10.98
C GLU A 195 -5.43 -16.09 12.27
N LYS A 196 -4.10 -16.12 12.33
CA LYS A 196 -3.34 -15.52 13.44
C LYS A 196 -3.30 -13.98 13.38
N PHE A 197 -3.67 -13.40 12.25
CA PHE A 197 -3.59 -11.97 11.98
C PHE A 197 -4.96 -11.35 11.80
N ASP A 198 -5.05 -10.06 12.17
CA ASP A 198 -6.24 -9.24 11.98
C ASP A 198 -5.85 -7.95 11.24
N VAL A 199 -5.07 -7.08 11.86
CA VAL A 199 -4.41 -5.93 11.21
C VAL A 199 -2.90 -6.11 11.32
N ILE A 200 -2.18 -5.94 10.20
CA ILE A 200 -0.71 -5.93 10.17
C ILE A 200 -0.25 -4.54 9.81
N VAL A 201 0.64 -3.95 10.62
CA VAL A 201 1.31 -2.68 10.30
C VAL A 201 2.79 -2.91 10.04
N THR A 202 3.33 -2.30 8.99
CA THR A 202 4.73 -2.49 8.60
C THR A 202 5.25 -1.35 7.72
N SER A 203 6.57 -1.32 7.54
CA SER A 203 7.24 -0.38 6.64
C SER A 203 6.88 -0.62 5.16
N ASN A 204 7.27 0.31 4.30
CA ASN A 204 6.81 0.40 2.92
C ASN A 204 7.12 -0.86 2.10
N LEU A 205 8.39 -1.25 1.98
CA LEU A 205 8.77 -2.40 1.14
C LEU A 205 8.18 -3.71 1.66
N TYR A 206 8.23 -3.94 2.96
CA TYR A 206 7.63 -5.15 3.53
C TYR A 206 6.13 -5.21 3.28
N GLY A 207 5.44 -4.08 3.46
CA GLY A 207 4.01 -3.97 3.20
C GLY A 207 3.65 -4.25 1.75
N ASP A 208 4.49 -3.87 0.80
CA ASP A 208 4.29 -4.18 -0.62
C ASP A 208 4.34 -5.70 -0.85
N ILE A 209 5.40 -6.33 -0.37
CA ILE A 209 5.64 -7.77 -0.58
C ILE A 209 4.55 -8.61 0.11
N ILE A 210 4.31 -8.39 1.40
CA ILE A 210 3.40 -9.26 2.16
C ILE A 210 1.93 -9.08 1.75
N SER A 211 1.55 -7.92 1.25
CA SER A 211 0.18 -7.70 0.79
C SER A 211 -0.13 -8.44 -0.51
N ASP A 212 0.85 -8.62 -1.39
CA ASP A 212 0.68 -9.45 -2.57
C ASP A 212 0.57 -10.94 -2.18
N VAL A 213 1.33 -11.39 -1.19
CA VAL A 213 1.17 -12.74 -0.61
C VAL A 213 -0.24 -12.90 -0.03
N ALA A 214 -0.69 -11.96 0.80
CA ALA A 214 -2.02 -12.01 1.42
C ALA A 214 -3.14 -11.98 0.37
N ALA A 215 -3.03 -11.14 -0.65
CA ALA A 215 -4.00 -11.06 -1.75
C ALA A 215 -4.05 -12.37 -2.55
N GLN A 216 -2.89 -12.99 -2.79
CA GLN A 216 -2.82 -14.26 -3.52
C GLN A 216 -3.46 -15.41 -2.75
N ILE A 217 -3.22 -15.53 -1.45
CA ILE A 217 -3.85 -16.57 -0.62
C ILE A 217 -5.35 -16.30 -0.37
N ALA A 218 -5.79 -15.04 -0.43
CA ALA A 218 -7.21 -14.67 -0.39
C ALA A 218 -7.99 -15.14 -1.64
N GLY A 219 -7.27 -15.38 -2.74
CA GLY A 219 -7.84 -15.87 -3.99
C GLY A 219 -7.07 -15.38 -5.22
N SER A 220 -6.75 -14.10 -5.31
CA SER A 220 -5.94 -13.56 -6.42
C SER A 220 -5.54 -12.12 -6.15
N VAL A 221 -4.30 -11.77 -6.48
CA VAL A 221 -3.82 -10.36 -6.54
C VAL A 221 -4.69 -9.52 -7.49
N GLY A 222 -5.21 -10.11 -8.56
CA GLY A 222 -6.06 -9.43 -9.54
C GLY A 222 -7.41 -8.93 -8.99
N LEU A 223 -7.83 -9.41 -7.82
CA LEU A 223 -9.09 -9.03 -7.17
C LEU A 223 -8.90 -8.06 -6.01
N ALA A 224 -7.65 -7.81 -5.62
CA ALA A 224 -7.33 -7.01 -4.46
C ALA A 224 -7.37 -5.52 -4.77
N GLY A 225 -8.10 -4.77 -3.94
CA GLY A 225 -8.13 -3.32 -3.95
C GLY A 225 -7.32 -2.72 -2.82
N SER A 226 -6.94 -1.46 -2.99
CA SER A 226 -6.28 -0.70 -1.94
C SER A 226 -6.76 0.74 -1.88
N VAL A 227 -6.54 1.37 -0.75
CA VAL A 227 -6.72 2.82 -0.61
C VAL A 227 -5.46 3.44 -0.02
N ASN A 228 -5.00 4.51 -0.64
CA ASN A 228 -3.94 5.35 -0.11
C ASN A 228 -4.60 6.51 0.63
N ILE A 229 -4.27 6.69 1.88
CA ILE A 229 -4.88 7.66 2.78
C ILE A 229 -3.90 8.80 3.07
N GLY A 230 -4.36 10.02 2.88
CA GLY A 230 -3.70 11.24 3.34
C GLY A 230 -4.61 12.03 4.27
N SER A 231 -4.11 13.14 4.80
CA SER A 231 -4.91 14.04 5.64
C SER A 231 -6.01 14.75 4.86
N GLU A 232 -5.79 15.03 3.57
CA GLU A 232 -6.70 15.82 2.74
C GLU A 232 -7.30 15.02 1.57
N CYS A 233 -6.62 13.98 1.10
CA CYS A 233 -7.00 13.20 -0.06
C CYS A 233 -6.94 11.71 0.20
N SER A 234 -7.77 10.96 -0.54
CA SER A 234 -7.72 9.50 -0.60
C SER A 234 -7.66 9.03 -2.05
N MET A 235 -6.79 8.05 -2.33
CA MET A 235 -6.65 7.47 -3.66
C MET A 235 -6.92 5.97 -3.62
N PHE A 236 -7.98 5.56 -4.30
CA PHE A 236 -8.36 4.16 -4.48
C PHE A 236 -7.68 3.60 -5.73
N GLU A 237 -7.10 2.43 -5.61
CA GLU A 237 -6.45 1.75 -6.73
C GLU A 237 -6.49 0.24 -6.56
N ALA A 238 -6.30 -0.50 -7.67
CA ALA A 238 -6.02 -1.93 -7.61
C ALA A 238 -4.58 -2.17 -7.14
N ILE A 239 -4.33 -3.31 -6.50
CA ILE A 239 -2.97 -3.73 -6.13
C ILE A 239 -2.21 -4.22 -7.36
N HIS A 240 -2.89 -4.92 -8.27
CA HIS A 240 -2.29 -5.50 -9.47
C HIS A 240 -1.73 -4.45 -10.44
N GLY A 241 -0.77 -4.86 -11.26
CA GLY A 241 -0.21 -4.06 -12.35
C GLY A 241 -1.14 -3.90 -13.55
N SER A 242 -0.63 -3.29 -14.62
CA SER A 242 -1.38 -2.99 -15.85
C SER A 242 -1.60 -4.18 -16.78
N ALA A 243 -0.87 -5.30 -16.59
CA ALA A 243 -0.95 -6.52 -17.39
C ALA A 243 -0.99 -6.28 -18.92
N PRO A 244 0.04 -5.64 -19.50
CA PRO A 244 0.03 -5.23 -20.92
C PRO A 244 -0.15 -6.40 -21.89
N ASP A 245 0.30 -7.60 -21.51
CA ASP A 245 0.24 -8.80 -22.34
C ASP A 245 -1.18 -9.26 -22.64
N ILE A 246 -2.15 -8.90 -21.82
CA ILE A 246 -3.57 -9.27 -22.00
C ILE A 246 -4.46 -8.05 -22.30
N ALA A 247 -3.86 -6.88 -22.51
CA ALA A 247 -4.61 -5.66 -22.79
C ALA A 247 -5.46 -5.81 -24.07
N GLY A 248 -6.73 -5.42 -24.01
CA GLY A 248 -7.66 -5.51 -25.14
C GLY A 248 -8.24 -6.90 -25.42
N GLN A 249 -7.79 -7.95 -24.75
CA GLN A 249 -8.27 -9.33 -24.98
C GLN A 249 -9.56 -9.66 -24.22
N ASN A 250 -9.97 -8.83 -23.25
CA ASN A 250 -11.14 -9.05 -22.38
C ASN A 250 -11.16 -10.41 -21.66
N ILE A 251 -9.97 -10.92 -21.27
CA ILE A 251 -9.80 -12.21 -20.58
C ILE A 251 -9.47 -12.05 -19.09
N ALA A 252 -9.21 -10.85 -18.61
CA ALA A 252 -9.04 -10.58 -17.19
C ALA A 252 -10.38 -10.79 -16.46
N ASN A 253 -10.33 -11.55 -15.37
CA ASN A 253 -11.50 -11.84 -14.56
C ASN A 253 -11.50 -10.97 -13.31
#